data_512b735675da0ebcc82273c4bd165704
#
_entry.id   512b735675da0ebcc82273c4bd165704
#
_cell.length_a   1.000
_cell.length_b   1.000
_cell.length_c   1.000
_cell.angle_alpha   90.00
_cell.angle_beta   90.00
_cell.angle_gamma   90.00
#
_symmetry.space_group_name_H-M   'P 1'
#
loop_
_entity.id
_entity.type
_entity.pdbx_description
1 polymer ?
#
loop_
_entity_poly.entity_id
_entity_poly.type
_entity_poly.pdbx_seq_one_letter_code
_entity_poly.pdbx_strand_id
1 'polypeptide(L)'
;MPEHTSEQPVSARRNFLKGILAMGTAAAVSEPQAAQAAVPVQPPRRPGMEGKRFAMLVDLRKCIGCQACTVSCSLENSPPIGQFRTTVHQYEVTGADNRPDMLMLPRLCNHCDEPPCVPVCPVQATFQREDGIVLVDNETCVGCGYCVQACPYDARFINHETQTADKCTFCEHRLEVGLLPACVESCVGGARVIGDIMDPGSEISRLMAEHLDDIKVLKPDMATAPHVFYVGLPDEFVNQVDGQAAVRLPVGV
;
A
#
# COMPACT_ATOMS: atom_id res chain seq x y z
N MET A 1 29.33 53.35 50.66
CA MET A 1 28.79 52.18 50.01
C MET A 1 29.74 51.76 48.90
N PRO A 2 30.49 50.68 49.00
CA PRO A 2 31.43 50.23 47.99
C PRO A 2 30.79 49.20 47.07
N GLU A 3 30.99 49.42 45.78
CA GLU A 3 30.65 48.50 44.73
C GLU A 3 31.54 47.22 44.78
N HIS A 4 30.93 46.04 44.76
CA HIS A 4 31.60 44.77 44.60
C HIS A 4 31.52 44.35 43.17
N THR A 5 32.58 44.56 42.41
CA THR A 5 32.80 43.93 41.08
C THR A 5 33.55 42.61 41.29
N SER A 6 32.89 41.48 41.07
CA SER A 6 33.53 40.17 41.07
C SER A 6 33.95 39.81 39.66
N GLU A 7 35.21 40.03 39.33
CA GLU A 7 35.86 39.49 38.13
C GLU A 7 36.17 38.01 38.40
N GLN A 8 35.55 37.13 37.62
CA GLN A 8 35.92 35.71 37.58
C GLN A 8 37.02 35.48 36.53
N PRO A 9 38.04 34.66 36.79
CA PRO A 9 39.21 34.53 35.94
C PRO A 9 38.91 33.71 34.68
N VAL A 10 39.08 34.36 33.55
CA VAL A 10 38.93 33.79 32.17
C VAL A 10 39.96 32.69 31.84
N SER A 11 40.92 32.41 32.72
CA SER A 11 42.07 31.53 32.43
C SER A 11 41.74 30.03 32.50
N ALA A 12 40.71 29.60 33.26
CA ALA A 12 40.42 28.18 33.42
C ALA A 12 39.75 27.51 32.16
N ARG A 13 38.92 28.26 31.45
CA ARG A 13 38.27 27.77 30.22
C ARG A 13 39.24 27.61 29.05
N ARG A 14 40.27 28.49 29.01
CA ARG A 14 41.25 28.48 27.91
C ARG A 14 42.26 27.35 28.02
N ASN A 15 42.57 26.90 29.22
CA ASN A 15 43.47 25.76 29.47
C ASN A 15 42.76 24.39 29.27
N PHE A 16 41.44 24.31 29.51
CA PHE A 16 40.65 23.13 29.22
C PHE A 16 40.58 22.85 27.70
N LEU A 17 40.38 23.87 26.89
CA LEU A 17 40.35 23.74 25.41
C LEU A 17 41.72 23.37 24.80
N LYS A 18 42.82 23.79 25.43
CA LYS A 18 44.17 23.41 24.98
C LYS A 18 44.52 21.94 25.32
N GLY A 19 43.94 21.39 26.40
CA GLY A 19 44.09 19.99 26.78
C GLY A 19 43.41 19.00 25.83
N ILE A 20 42.30 19.41 25.21
CA ILE A 20 41.56 18.58 24.25
C ILE A 20 42.27 18.51 22.88
N LEU A 21 43.02 19.55 22.49
CA LEU A 21 43.75 19.55 21.21
C LEU A 21 45.04 18.70 21.23
N ALA A 22 45.57 18.33 22.39
CA ALA A 22 46.79 17.57 22.50
C ALA A 22 46.60 16.02 22.58
N MET A 23 45.36 15.52 22.69
CA MET A 23 45.06 14.08 22.68
C MET A 23 44.43 13.61 21.35
N GLY A 24 44.52 14.38 20.31
CA GLY A 24 43.95 14.08 18.99
C GLY A 24 44.95 13.51 17.99
N THR A 25 45.59 12.35 18.30
CA THR A 25 46.29 11.61 17.26
C THR A 25 46.00 10.12 17.41
N ALA A 26 45.40 9.56 16.36
CA ALA A 26 45.13 8.14 16.12
C ALA A 26 43.77 7.60 16.65
N ALA A 27 42.66 8.34 16.43
CA ALA A 27 41.44 7.61 16.18
C ALA A 27 41.42 7.26 14.67
N ALA A 28 41.71 6.00 14.33
CA ALA A 28 41.40 5.49 13.02
C ALA A 28 39.91 5.73 12.79
N VAL A 29 39.58 6.61 11.82
CA VAL A 29 38.21 6.79 11.35
C VAL A 29 37.88 5.47 10.66
N SER A 30 37.32 4.52 11.43
CA SER A 30 36.60 3.41 10.84
C SER A 30 35.45 4.03 10.11
N GLU A 31 35.43 3.97 8.79
CA GLU A 31 34.28 4.32 7.98
C GLU A 31 33.08 3.60 8.59
N PRO A 32 31.95 4.31 8.81
CA PRO A 32 30.74 3.63 9.24
C PRO A 32 30.39 2.63 8.14
N GLN A 33 30.63 1.35 8.41
CA GLN A 33 30.03 0.31 7.60
C GLN A 33 28.54 0.57 7.62
N ALA A 34 28.02 1.02 6.47
CA ALA A 34 26.59 1.13 6.29
C ALA A 34 26.01 -0.23 6.68
N ALA A 35 25.32 -0.27 7.82
CA ALA A 35 24.59 -1.44 8.24
C ALA A 35 23.62 -1.75 7.09
N GLN A 36 23.95 -2.77 6.30
CA GLN A 36 23.01 -3.28 5.32
C GLN A 36 21.79 -3.70 6.11
N ALA A 37 20.71 -2.92 5.98
CA ALA A 37 19.44 -3.26 6.57
C ALA A 37 19.10 -4.67 6.07
N ALA A 38 19.07 -5.63 7.00
CA ALA A 38 18.70 -7.00 6.66
C ALA A 38 17.34 -6.95 5.99
N VAL A 39 17.26 -7.33 4.72
CA VAL A 39 15.98 -7.45 4.01
C VAL A 39 15.14 -8.41 4.83
N PRO A 40 13.95 -8.02 5.29
CA PRO A 40 13.11 -8.92 6.08
C PRO A 40 12.84 -10.18 5.26
N VAL A 41 13.20 -11.32 5.81
CA VAL A 41 12.94 -12.61 5.15
C VAL A 41 11.42 -12.82 5.14
N GLN A 42 10.86 -12.95 3.94
CA GLN A 42 9.43 -13.26 3.80
C GLN A 42 9.15 -14.64 4.41
N PRO A 43 8.13 -14.78 5.27
CA PRO A 43 7.72 -16.08 5.77
C PRO A 43 7.20 -16.96 4.61
N PRO A 44 7.24 -18.30 4.76
CA PRO A 44 6.74 -19.21 3.73
C PRO A 44 5.28 -18.94 3.41
N ARG A 45 4.93 -19.06 2.14
CA ARG A 45 3.54 -18.93 1.68
C ARG A 45 2.68 -20.06 2.23
N ARG A 46 1.43 -19.76 2.55
CA ARG A 46 0.45 -20.75 2.96
C ARG A 46 -0.25 -21.36 1.74
N PRO A 47 -0.83 -22.58 1.84
CA PRO A 47 -1.58 -23.18 0.74
C PRO A 47 -2.64 -22.24 0.16
N GLY A 48 -2.84 -22.32 -1.15
CA GLY A 48 -3.81 -21.58 -1.92
C GLY A 48 -4.32 -22.43 -3.09
N MET A 49 -4.90 -21.82 -4.11
CA MET A 49 -5.32 -22.53 -5.32
C MET A 49 -4.08 -22.92 -6.15
N GLU A 50 -3.83 -24.23 -6.23
CA GLU A 50 -2.65 -24.80 -6.87
C GLU A 50 -2.51 -24.36 -8.33
N GLY A 51 -1.29 -23.97 -8.73
CA GLY A 51 -0.96 -23.57 -10.10
C GLY A 51 -1.57 -22.27 -10.56
N LYS A 52 -2.20 -21.49 -9.68
CA LYS A 52 -2.81 -20.19 -10.00
C LYS A 52 -2.03 -19.03 -9.46
N ARG A 53 -2.19 -17.87 -10.13
CA ARG A 53 -1.69 -16.59 -9.70
C ARG A 53 -2.70 -15.51 -10.03
N PHE A 54 -3.39 -15.00 -9.02
CA PHE A 54 -4.44 -14.02 -9.23
C PHE A 54 -3.89 -12.60 -9.35
N ALA A 55 -4.46 -11.87 -10.30
CA ALA A 55 -4.22 -10.44 -10.48
C ALA A 55 -5.51 -9.73 -10.90
N MET A 56 -5.56 -8.42 -10.69
CA MET A 56 -6.67 -7.58 -11.16
C MET A 56 -6.15 -6.52 -12.13
N LEU A 57 -6.84 -6.36 -13.24
CA LEU A 57 -6.66 -5.25 -14.17
C LEU A 57 -7.79 -4.24 -13.98
N VAL A 58 -7.44 -2.96 -13.90
CA VAL A 58 -8.38 -1.84 -13.78
C VAL A 58 -8.19 -0.89 -14.96
N ASP A 59 -9.12 -0.85 -15.89
CA ASP A 59 -9.10 0.09 -17.01
C ASP A 59 -9.77 1.41 -16.59
N LEU A 60 -8.96 2.43 -16.32
CA LEU A 60 -9.45 3.73 -15.83
C LEU A 60 -10.29 4.47 -16.87
N ARG A 61 -10.12 4.18 -18.14
CA ARG A 61 -10.89 4.77 -19.26
C ARG A 61 -12.36 4.31 -19.24
N LYS A 62 -12.64 3.16 -18.61
CA LYS A 62 -13.97 2.58 -18.43
C LYS A 62 -14.58 2.90 -17.07
N CYS A 63 -13.81 3.42 -16.13
CA CYS A 63 -14.30 3.72 -14.78
C CYS A 63 -15.08 5.04 -14.79
N ILE A 64 -16.37 4.96 -14.46
CA ILE A 64 -17.26 6.13 -14.40
C ILE A 64 -17.45 6.67 -12.97
N GLY A 65 -16.72 6.18 -11.99
CA GLY A 65 -16.81 6.64 -10.59
C GLY A 65 -18.12 6.29 -9.85
N CYS A 66 -18.91 5.34 -10.33
CA CYS A 66 -20.26 5.05 -9.82
C CYS A 66 -20.30 4.42 -8.41
N GLN A 67 -19.16 4.05 -7.82
CA GLN A 67 -19.04 3.43 -6.49
C GLN A 67 -19.75 2.06 -6.32
N ALA A 68 -20.30 1.46 -7.38
CA ALA A 68 -20.94 0.14 -7.30
C ALA A 68 -20.00 -0.92 -6.70
N CYS A 69 -18.72 -0.88 -7.05
CA CYS A 69 -17.70 -1.77 -6.50
C CYS A 69 -17.48 -1.59 -4.99
N THR A 70 -17.57 -0.36 -4.47
CA THR A 70 -17.46 -0.05 -3.03
C THR A 70 -18.66 -0.61 -2.29
N VAL A 71 -19.87 -0.36 -2.81
CA VAL A 71 -21.12 -0.83 -2.19
C VAL A 71 -21.20 -2.35 -2.20
N SER A 72 -20.94 -3.00 -3.34
CA SER A 72 -20.99 -4.46 -3.44
C SER A 72 -19.94 -5.14 -2.56
N CYS A 73 -18.74 -4.56 -2.45
CA CYS A 73 -17.72 -5.06 -1.53
C CYS A 73 -18.16 -4.95 -0.07
N SER A 74 -18.83 -3.86 0.30
CA SER A 74 -19.36 -3.68 1.66
C SER A 74 -20.49 -4.67 1.97
N LEU A 75 -21.35 -4.94 1.02
CA LEU A 75 -22.42 -5.94 1.19
C LEU A 75 -21.87 -7.37 1.30
N GLU A 76 -20.85 -7.70 0.51
CA GLU A 76 -20.25 -9.04 0.48
C GLU A 76 -19.38 -9.33 1.70
N ASN A 77 -18.60 -8.34 2.14
CA ASN A 77 -17.53 -8.55 3.12
C ASN A 77 -17.79 -7.90 4.48
N SER A 78 -18.89 -7.16 4.61
CA SER A 78 -19.37 -6.53 5.84
C SER A 78 -18.28 -5.80 6.66
N PRO A 79 -17.45 -4.91 6.04
CA PRO A 79 -16.57 -4.06 6.84
C PRO A 79 -17.44 -3.12 7.70
N PRO A 80 -16.93 -2.66 8.86
CA PRO A 80 -17.66 -1.74 9.71
C PRO A 80 -18.07 -0.45 8.99
N ILE A 81 -19.14 0.18 9.45
CA ILE A 81 -19.63 1.44 8.89
C ILE A 81 -18.51 2.49 8.90
N GLY A 82 -18.29 3.13 7.73
CA GLY A 82 -17.24 4.13 7.54
C GLY A 82 -15.86 3.56 7.18
N GLN A 83 -15.70 2.23 7.12
CA GLN A 83 -14.49 1.57 6.67
C GLN A 83 -14.75 0.78 5.37
N PHE A 84 -13.79 0.79 4.45
CA PHE A 84 -13.97 0.22 3.12
C PHE A 84 -12.74 -0.58 2.69
N ARG A 85 -12.96 -1.76 2.10
CA ARG A 85 -11.90 -2.58 1.50
C ARG A 85 -11.50 -2.14 0.10
N THR A 86 -12.36 -1.40 -0.58
CA THR A 86 -12.10 -0.75 -1.87
C THR A 86 -12.85 0.57 -1.96
N THR A 87 -12.24 1.56 -2.58
CA THR A 87 -12.80 2.90 -2.79
C THR A 87 -12.51 3.37 -4.21
N VAL A 88 -13.26 4.33 -4.74
CA VAL A 88 -12.93 5.02 -5.98
C VAL A 88 -12.64 6.47 -5.64
N HIS A 89 -11.39 6.87 -5.84
CA HIS A 89 -10.93 8.23 -5.61
C HIS A 89 -11.17 9.08 -6.87
N GLN A 90 -11.52 10.33 -6.67
CA GLN A 90 -11.78 11.28 -7.75
C GLN A 90 -10.75 12.40 -7.67
N TYR A 91 -10.04 12.61 -8.77
CA TYR A 91 -9.03 13.65 -8.89
C TYR A 91 -9.42 14.58 -10.03
N GLU A 92 -9.38 15.89 -9.76
CA GLU A 92 -9.43 16.89 -10.82
C GLU A 92 -8.06 16.95 -11.48
N VAL A 93 -8.02 16.79 -12.79
CA VAL A 93 -6.80 16.78 -13.60
C VAL A 93 -6.94 17.75 -14.76
N THR A 94 -5.83 18.13 -15.36
CA THR A 94 -5.85 18.92 -16.59
C THR A 94 -5.76 17.95 -17.78
N GLY A 95 -6.80 17.89 -18.57
CA GLY A 95 -6.85 17.09 -19.78
C GLY A 95 -5.87 17.56 -20.85
N ALA A 96 -5.67 16.73 -21.88
CA ALA A 96 -4.73 17.00 -22.96
C ALA A 96 -5.04 18.30 -23.75
N ASP A 97 -6.30 18.76 -23.73
CA ASP A 97 -6.78 20.00 -24.34
C ASP A 97 -6.72 21.21 -23.38
N ASN A 98 -6.02 21.07 -22.25
CA ASN A 98 -5.92 22.05 -21.15
C ASN A 98 -7.27 22.40 -20.51
N ARG A 99 -8.24 21.49 -20.57
CA ARG A 99 -9.51 21.62 -19.87
C ARG A 99 -9.50 20.79 -18.58
N PRO A 100 -10.30 21.20 -17.57
CA PRO A 100 -10.53 20.36 -16.39
C PRO A 100 -11.15 19.01 -16.81
N ASP A 101 -10.60 17.95 -16.27
CA ASP A 101 -11.09 16.58 -16.43
C ASP A 101 -11.08 15.87 -15.09
N MET A 102 -11.71 14.70 -15.00
CA MET A 102 -11.84 13.93 -13.77
C MET A 102 -11.22 12.54 -13.96
N LEU A 103 -10.21 12.24 -13.18
CA LEU A 103 -9.64 10.89 -13.09
C LEU A 103 -10.35 10.12 -11.97
N MET A 104 -10.96 8.98 -12.32
CA MET A 104 -11.54 8.04 -11.38
C MET A 104 -10.54 6.92 -11.11
N LEU A 105 -10.01 6.85 -9.88
CA LEU A 105 -9.00 5.87 -9.50
C LEU A 105 -9.54 4.88 -8.46
N PRO A 106 -9.96 3.68 -8.88
CA PRO A 106 -10.30 2.61 -7.94
C PRO A 106 -9.06 2.14 -7.19
N ARG A 107 -9.14 2.09 -5.85
CA ARG A 107 -8.05 1.64 -4.96
C ARG A 107 -8.51 0.48 -4.08
N LEU A 108 -7.60 -0.45 -3.85
CA LEU A 108 -7.79 -1.63 -3.00
C LEU A 108 -6.41 -2.20 -2.62
N CYS A 109 -6.38 -3.31 -1.86
CA CYS A 109 -5.11 -4.00 -1.59
C CYS A 109 -4.52 -4.54 -2.91
N ASN A 110 -3.23 -4.28 -3.12
CA ASN A 110 -2.53 -4.68 -4.35
C ASN A 110 -2.08 -6.14 -4.39
N HIS A 111 -2.29 -6.91 -3.32
CA HIS A 111 -1.85 -8.32 -3.22
C HIS A 111 -0.43 -8.52 -3.76
N CYS A 112 0.49 -7.67 -3.29
CA CYS A 112 1.88 -7.60 -3.72
C CYS A 112 2.57 -8.97 -3.69
N ASP A 113 3.53 -9.19 -4.61
CA ASP A 113 4.34 -10.41 -4.59
C ASP A 113 5.40 -10.35 -3.48
N GLU A 114 5.93 -9.13 -3.23
CA GLU A 114 6.81 -8.81 -2.12
C GLU A 114 6.07 -7.94 -1.10
N PRO A 115 5.12 -8.52 -0.32
CA PRO A 115 4.22 -7.75 0.53
C PRO A 115 4.93 -7.27 1.81
N PRO A 116 5.23 -5.98 2.00
CA PRO A 116 5.94 -5.50 3.19
C PRO A 116 5.13 -5.69 4.47
N CYS A 117 3.81 -5.85 4.35
CA CYS A 117 2.91 -6.07 5.46
C CYS A 117 2.97 -7.48 6.07
N VAL A 118 3.58 -8.45 5.37
CA VAL A 118 3.68 -9.85 5.85
C VAL A 118 4.83 -10.00 6.85
N PRO A 119 6.08 -9.65 6.55
CA PRO A 119 7.21 -9.86 7.46
C PRO A 119 7.16 -8.99 8.72
N VAL A 120 6.40 -7.89 8.70
CA VAL A 120 6.26 -7.02 9.89
C VAL A 120 5.24 -7.53 10.90
N CYS A 121 4.49 -8.58 10.58
CA CYS A 121 3.47 -9.13 11.47
C CYS A 121 4.11 -9.99 12.58
N PRO A 122 4.12 -9.55 13.86
CA PRO A 122 4.81 -10.24 14.93
C PRO A 122 4.22 -11.61 15.26
N VAL A 123 2.95 -11.79 14.95
CA VAL A 123 2.20 -13.05 15.21
C VAL A 123 1.91 -13.84 13.93
N GLN A 124 2.46 -13.40 12.78
CA GLN A 124 2.26 -14.02 11.47
C GLN A 124 0.78 -14.20 11.07
N ALA A 125 -0.09 -13.36 11.60
CA ALA A 125 -1.51 -13.31 11.21
C ALA A 125 -1.70 -12.82 9.77
N THR A 126 -0.84 -11.89 9.29
CA THR A 126 -0.81 -11.52 7.88
C THR A 126 0.10 -12.49 7.13
N PHE A 127 -0.42 -13.10 6.08
CA PHE A 127 0.31 -14.08 5.29
C PHE A 127 -0.04 -14.00 3.80
N GLN A 128 0.82 -14.55 2.96
CA GLN A 128 0.58 -14.71 1.54
C GLN A 128 0.30 -16.18 1.23
N ARG A 129 -0.65 -16.43 0.35
CA ARG A 129 -0.96 -17.75 -0.21
C ARG A 129 -0.08 -18.02 -1.44
N GLU A 130 0.03 -19.28 -1.84
CA GLU A 130 0.76 -19.70 -3.04
C GLU A 130 0.17 -19.12 -4.32
N ASP A 131 -1.15 -18.89 -4.37
CA ASP A 131 -1.86 -18.24 -5.47
C ASP A 131 -1.70 -16.70 -5.48
N GLY A 132 -0.89 -16.16 -4.59
CA GLY A 132 -0.56 -14.73 -4.51
C GLY A 132 -1.50 -13.89 -3.67
N ILE A 133 -2.60 -14.45 -3.22
CA ILE A 133 -3.54 -13.70 -2.39
C ILE A 133 -2.94 -13.48 -1.00
N VAL A 134 -2.90 -12.23 -0.56
CA VAL A 134 -2.47 -11.87 0.80
C VAL A 134 -3.70 -11.80 1.69
N LEU A 135 -3.67 -12.47 2.83
CA LEU A 135 -4.80 -12.54 3.77
C LEU A 135 -4.39 -12.11 5.18
N VAL A 136 -5.36 -12.02 6.06
CA VAL A 136 -5.21 -11.84 7.50
C VAL A 136 -6.03 -12.91 8.20
N ASP A 137 -5.39 -13.62 9.10
CA ASP A 137 -6.03 -14.52 10.04
C ASP A 137 -6.51 -13.71 11.24
N ASN A 138 -7.82 -13.48 11.31
CA ASN A 138 -8.44 -12.64 12.33
C ASN A 138 -8.40 -13.28 13.72
N GLU A 139 -8.29 -14.60 13.83
CA GLU A 139 -8.19 -15.30 15.12
C GLU A 139 -6.80 -15.09 15.75
N THR A 140 -5.77 -15.04 14.91
CA THR A 140 -4.39 -14.83 15.34
C THR A 140 -4.03 -13.34 15.45
N CYS A 141 -4.77 -12.44 14.78
CA CYS A 141 -4.44 -11.03 14.71
C CYS A 141 -4.63 -10.30 16.04
N VAL A 142 -3.59 -9.63 16.53
CA VAL A 142 -3.62 -8.85 17.79
C VAL A 142 -3.88 -7.35 17.58
N GLY A 143 -4.20 -6.90 16.37
CA GLY A 143 -4.56 -5.51 16.09
C GLY A 143 -3.43 -4.49 16.24
N CYS A 144 -2.15 -4.88 16.23
CA CYS A 144 -1.02 -3.99 16.50
C CYS A 144 -0.80 -2.87 15.46
N GLY A 145 -1.39 -2.96 14.26
CA GLY A 145 -1.34 -1.93 13.24
C GLY A 145 -0.03 -1.86 12.42
N TYR A 146 1.00 -2.67 12.68
CA TYR A 146 2.26 -2.61 11.94
C TYR A 146 2.06 -2.86 10.44
N CYS A 147 1.19 -3.79 10.06
CA CYS A 147 0.87 -4.06 8.67
C CYS A 147 0.10 -2.91 7.98
N VAL A 148 -0.61 -2.07 8.75
CA VAL A 148 -1.24 -0.85 8.25
C VAL A 148 -0.18 0.18 7.90
N GLN A 149 0.78 0.42 8.82
CA GLN A 149 1.88 1.37 8.63
C GLN A 149 2.84 0.94 7.51
N ALA A 150 3.07 -0.37 7.37
CA ALA A 150 3.96 -0.90 6.33
C ALA A 150 3.37 -0.87 4.92
N CYS A 151 2.05 -0.68 4.78
CA CYS A 151 1.39 -0.68 3.48
C CYS A 151 1.58 0.67 2.76
N PRO A 152 2.30 0.74 1.63
CA PRO A 152 2.51 2.02 0.93
C PRO A 152 1.26 2.50 0.19
N TYR A 153 0.19 1.68 0.14
CA TYR A 153 -1.03 1.95 -0.62
C TYR A 153 -2.22 2.39 0.24
N ASP A 154 -2.08 2.51 1.55
CA ASP A 154 -3.18 2.77 2.51
C ASP A 154 -4.37 1.81 2.35
N ALA A 155 -4.07 0.56 1.96
CA ALA A 155 -5.09 -0.43 1.64
C ALA A 155 -5.47 -1.32 2.82
N ARG A 156 -5.08 -0.94 4.04
CA ARG A 156 -5.33 -1.66 5.28
C ARG A 156 -5.84 -0.73 6.35
N PHE A 157 -6.69 -1.23 7.20
CA PHE A 157 -7.19 -0.53 8.37
C PHE A 157 -7.34 -1.49 9.55
N ILE A 158 -7.48 -0.96 10.76
CA ILE A 158 -7.91 -1.75 11.91
C ILE A 158 -9.44 -1.66 11.95
N ASN A 159 -10.09 -2.80 11.81
CA ASN A 159 -11.51 -2.93 11.94
C ASN A 159 -11.92 -2.57 13.38
N HIS A 160 -12.74 -1.53 13.56
CA HIS A 160 -13.04 -1.01 14.88
C HIS A 160 -14.02 -1.88 15.69
N GLU A 161 -14.68 -2.84 15.05
CA GLU A 161 -15.55 -3.81 15.73
C GLU A 161 -14.77 -5.03 16.20
N THR A 162 -13.93 -5.62 15.31
CA THR A 162 -13.16 -6.83 15.64
C THR A 162 -11.79 -6.56 16.25
N GLN A 163 -11.31 -5.30 16.19
CA GLN A 163 -9.98 -4.86 16.61
C GLN A 163 -8.83 -5.60 15.90
N THR A 164 -9.10 -6.16 14.72
CA THR A 164 -8.13 -6.86 13.87
C THR A 164 -7.84 -6.07 12.58
N ALA A 165 -6.73 -6.37 11.92
CA ALA A 165 -6.43 -5.75 10.63
C ALA A 165 -7.37 -6.28 9.55
N ASP A 166 -7.90 -5.37 8.72
CA ASP A 166 -8.79 -5.71 7.62
C ASP A 166 -8.32 -5.07 6.30
N LYS A 167 -8.70 -5.67 5.17
CA LYS A 167 -8.35 -5.25 3.82
C LYS A 167 -9.08 -6.08 2.75
N CYS A 168 -8.97 -5.69 1.49
CA CYS A 168 -9.42 -6.50 0.36
C CYS A 168 -8.74 -7.87 0.36
N THR A 169 -9.52 -8.95 0.14
CA THR A 169 -9.08 -10.35 0.07
C THR A 169 -9.16 -10.92 -1.35
N PHE A 170 -9.42 -10.11 -2.37
CA PHE A 170 -9.87 -10.53 -3.70
C PHE A 170 -11.14 -11.38 -3.67
N CYS A 171 -11.88 -11.36 -2.55
CA CYS A 171 -13.01 -12.26 -2.30
C CYS A 171 -12.62 -13.73 -2.52
N GLU A 172 -11.54 -14.19 -1.87
CA GLU A 172 -11.00 -15.55 -2.03
C GLU A 172 -12.08 -16.63 -1.88
N HIS A 173 -13.02 -16.42 -0.95
CA HIS A 173 -14.15 -17.31 -0.73
C HIS A 173 -15.04 -17.48 -1.96
N ARG A 174 -15.16 -16.43 -2.82
CA ARG A 174 -15.89 -16.50 -4.08
C ARG A 174 -15.03 -17.13 -5.19
N LEU A 175 -13.75 -16.75 -5.27
CA LEU A 175 -12.83 -17.32 -6.26
C LEU A 175 -12.67 -18.85 -6.09
N GLU A 176 -12.64 -19.35 -4.86
CA GLU A 176 -12.53 -20.78 -4.55
C GLU A 176 -13.70 -21.60 -5.07
N VAL A 177 -14.87 -21.00 -5.18
CA VAL A 177 -16.06 -21.64 -5.76
C VAL A 177 -16.33 -21.24 -7.22
N GLY A 178 -15.37 -20.56 -7.86
CA GLY A 178 -15.44 -20.19 -9.27
C GLY A 178 -16.29 -18.95 -9.57
N LEU A 179 -16.62 -18.15 -8.56
CA LEU A 179 -17.36 -16.91 -8.71
C LEU A 179 -16.42 -15.71 -8.82
N LEU A 180 -16.85 -14.66 -9.51
CA LEU A 180 -16.12 -13.39 -9.56
C LEU A 180 -16.22 -12.64 -8.22
N PRO A 181 -15.18 -11.88 -7.81
CA PRO A 181 -15.29 -10.94 -6.70
C PRO A 181 -16.46 -9.97 -6.89
N ALA A 182 -17.16 -9.64 -5.80
CA ALA A 182 -18.35 -8.79 -5.85
C ALA A 182 -18.12 -7.45 -6.57
N CYS A 183 -16.94 -6.83 -6.37
CA CYS A 183 -16.57 -5.56 -7.01
C CYS A 183 -16.27 -5.67 -8.52
N VAL A 184 -15.98 -6.87 -9.02
CA VAL A 184 -15.80 -7.15 -10.46
C VAL A 184 -17.16 -7.39 -11.09
N GLU A 185 -17.96 -8.29 -10.49
CA GLU A 185 -19.29 -8.65 -10.96
C GLU A 185 -20.23 -7.45 -11.06
N SER A 186 -20.15 -6.52 -10.11
CA SER A 186 -20.99 -5.32 -10.06
C SER A 186 -20.44 -4.12 -10.85
N CYS A 187 -19.29 -4.27 -11.53
CA CYS A 187 -18.67 -3.16 -12.24
C CYS A 187 -19.45 -2.79 -13.50
N VAL A 188 -20.22 -1.71 -13.44
CA VAL A 188 -21.12 -1.28 -14.52
C VAL A 188 -20.38 -0.99 -15.82
N GLY A 189 -19.20 -0.35 -15.75
CA GLY A 189 -18.38 -0.03 -16.92
C GLY A 189 -17.48 -1.18 -17.38
N GLY A 190 -17.46 -2.33 -16.69
CA GLY A 190 -16.49 -3.40 -16.99
C GLY A 190 -15.03 -2.97 -16.81
N ALA A 191 -14.79 -2.00 -15.93
CA ALA A 191 -13.45 -1.46 -15.70
C ALA A 191 -12.55 -2.42 -14.92
N ARG A 192 -13.10 -3.36 -14.15
CA ARG A 192 -12.36 -4.31 -13.31
C ARG A 192 -12.43 -5.70 -13.92
N VAL A 193 -11.28 -6.31 -14.13
CA VAL A 193 -11.13 -7.70 -14.58
C VAL A 193 -10.18 -8.40 -13.62
N ILE A 194 -10.53 -9.59 -13.18
CA ILE A 194 -9.67 -10.44 -12.35
C ILE A 194 -9.49 -11.79 -13.04
N GLY A 195 -8.35 -12.42 -12.82
CA GLY A 195 -8.12 -13.76 -13.34
C GLY A 195 -6.76 -14.29 -12.94
N ASP A 196 -6.51 -15.48 -13.43
CA ASP A 196 -5.25 -16.20 -13.27
C ASP A 196 -4.29 -15.76 -14.38
N ILE A 197 -3.19 -15.11 -14.00
CA ILE A 197 -2.16 -14.68 -14.98
C ILE A 197 -1.23 -15.81 -15.41
N MET A 198 -1.30 -17.00 -14.77
CA MET A 198 -0.58 -18.19 -15.22
C MET A 198 -1.32 -18.91 -16.37
N ASP A 199 -2.60 -18.61 -16.59
CA ASP A 199 -3.38 -19.11 -17.72
C ASP A 199 -3.32 -18.11 -18.88
N PRO A 200 -2.59 -18.41 -19.98
CA PRO A 200 -2.54 -17.56 -21.15
C PRO A 200 -3.91 -17.37 -21.84
N GLY A 201 -4.85 -18.29 -21.63
CA GLY A 201 -6.19 -18.23 -22.17
C GLY A 201 -7.15 -17.39 -21.34
N SER A 202 -6.76 -16.95 -20.15
CA SER A 202 -7.59 -16.11 -19.28
C SER A 202 -7.86 -14.74 -19.89
N GLU A 203 -9.00 -14.15 -19.52
CA GLU A 203 -9.37 -12.81 -20.00
C GLU A 203 -8.33 -11.76 -19.57
N ILE A 204 -7.85 -11.84 -18.32
CA ILE A 204 -6.84 -10.89 -17.81
C ILE A 204 -5.53 -11.00 -18.59
N SER A 205 -5.04 -12.22 -18.88
CA SER A 205 -3.80 -12.42 -19.63
C SER A 205 -3.89 -11.86 -21.05
N ARG A 206 -5.03 -12.02 -21.71
CA ARG A 206 -5.28 -11.42 -23.04
C ARG A 206 -5.30 -9.90 -22.98
N LEU A 207 -6.01 -9.31 -22.02
CA LEU A 207 -6.06 -7.86 -21.85
C LEU A 207 -4.71 -7.27 -21.46
N MET A 208 -3.93 -7.95 -20.62
CA MET A 208 -2.58 -7.53 -20.29
C MET A 208 -1.65 -7.53 -21.50
N ALA A 209 -1.76 -8.54 -22.36
CA ALA A 209 -0.98 -8.59 -23.60
C ALA A 209 -1.41 -7.49 -24.62
N GLU A 210 -2.72 -7.18 -24.68
CA GLU A 210 -3.27 -6.13 -25.55
C GLU A 210 -2.80 -4.72 -25.13
N HIS A 211 -2.61 -4.50 -23.82
CA HIS A 211 -2.25 -3.21 -23.24
C HIS A 211 -0.83 -3.15 -22.66
N LEU A 212 0.07 -4.02 -23.11
CA LEU A 212 1.41 -4.20 -22.52
C LEU A 212 2.19 -2.88 -22.35
N ASP A 213 2.08 -1.97 -23.32
CA ASP A 213 2.78 -0.68 -23.31
C ASP A 213 2.11 0.39 -22.44
N ASP A 214 0.85 0.17 -22.03
CA ASP A 214 0.04 1.13 -21.26
C ASP A 214 -0.28 0.65 -19.82
N ILE A 215 0.14 -0.57 -19.48
CA ILE A 215 -0.06 -1.12 -18.14
C ILE A 215 0.91 -0.49 -17.16
N LYS A 216 0.35 0.03 -16.05
CA LYS A 216 1.12 0.61 -14.94
C LYS A 216 0.67 0.03 -13.62
N VAL A 217 1.51 0.20 -12.61
CA VAL A 217 1.20 -0.10 -11.22
C VAL A 217 1.35 1.16 -10.39
N LEU A 218 0.68 1.23 -9.24
CA LEU A 218 0.88 2.33 -8.30
C LEU A 218 2.18 2.13 -7.52
N LYS A 219 2.92 3.22 -7.32
CA LYS A 219 4.16 3.28 -6.50
C LYS A 219 5.19 2.19 -6.85
N PRO A 220 5.62 2.09 -8.11
CA PRO A 220 6.60 1.08 -8.54
C PRO A 220 7.93 1.20 -7.76
N ASP A 221 8.30 2.42 -7.31
CA ASP A 221 9.53 2.68 -6.55
C ASP A 221 9.55 2.00 -5.18
N MET A 222 8.39 1.54 -4.69
CA MET A 222 8.30 0.79 -3.44
C MET A 222 8.71 -0.67 -3.57
N ALA A 223 9.02 -1.14 -4.78
CA ALA A 223 9.52 -2.49 -5.09
C ALA A 223 8.69 -3.64 -4.48
N THR A 224 7.37 -3.46 -4.37
CA THR A 224 6.47 -4.45 -3.75
C THR A 224 5.88 -5.45 -4.75
N ALA A 225 6.14 -5.29 -6.05
CA ALA A 225 5.57 -6.08 -7.14
C ALA A 225 4.03 -6.23 -7.04
N PRO A 226 3.25 -5.16 -7.25
CA PRO A 226 1.78 -5.19 -7.15
C PRO A 226 1.14 -6.12 -8.16
N HIS A 227 0.03 -6.78 -7.77
CA HIS A 227 -0.83 -7.58 -8.66
C HIS A 227 -2.17 -6.88 -8.97
N VAL A 228 -2.25 -5.58 -8.75
CA VAL A 228 -3.30 -4.72 -9.32
C VAL A 228 -2.65 -3.82 -10.36
N PHE A 229 -3.08 -3.99 -11.59
CA PHE A 229 -2.57 -3.31 -12.76
C PHE A 229 -3.59 -2.28 -13.25
N TYR A 230 -3.10 -1.18 -13.80
CA TYR A 230 -3.93 -0.09 -14.30
C TYR A 230 -3.63 0.20 -15.76
N VAL A 231 -4.67 0.39 -16.56
CA VAL A 231 -4.61 0.89 -17.94
C VAL A 231 -5.17 2.30 -17.95
N GLY A 232 -4.51 3.20 -18.68
CA GLY A 232 -4.91 4.61 -18.74
C GLY A 232 -4.55 5.41 -17.47
N LEU A 233 -3.58 4.97 -16.68
CA LEU A 233 -3.08 5.71 -15.51
C LEU A 233 -2.07 6.78 -15.97
N PRO A 234 -2.33 8.08 -15.76
CA PRO A 234 -1.37 9.13 -16.09
C PRO A 234 -0.07 8.99 -15.28
N ASP A 235 1.09 9.32 -15.88
CA ASP A 235 2.41 9.16 -15.24
C ASP A 235 2.54 9.97 -13.96
N GLU A 236 1.92 11.11 -13.89
CA GLU A 236 1.89 11.98 -12.70
C GLU A 236 1.25 11.32 -11.48
N PHE A 237 0.34 10.34 -11.69
CA PHE A 237 -0.33 9.62 -10.61
C PHE A 237 0.36 8.31 -10.21
N VAL A 238 1.34 7.84 -10.96
CA VAL A 238 2.01 6.55 -10.68
C VAL A 238 2.65 6.56 -9.29
N ASN A 239 3.38 7.63 -8.93
CA ASN A 239 4.10 7.75 -7.66
C ASN A 239 3.46 8.74 -6.68
N GLN A 240 2.55 9.61 -7.12
CA GLN A 240 2.04 10.74 -6.33
C GLN A 240 0.68 10.47 -5.65
N VAL A 241 0.20 9.26 -5.68
CA VAL A 241 -1.07 8.90 -5.03
C VAL A 241 -0.83 8.78 -3.52
N ASP A 242 -0.52 9.90 -2.89
CA ASP A 242 -0.41 10.02 -1.45
C ASP A 242 -1.69 10.58 -0.85
N GLY A 243 -2.06 10.01 0.29
CA GLY A 243 -3.12 10.53 1.12
C GLY A 243 -4.51 10.00 0.84
N GLN A 244 -5.36 10.27 1.80
CA GLN A 244 -6.79 10.05 1.71
C GLN A 244 -7.33 10.98 0.63
N ALA A 245 -7.84 10.41 -0.46
CA ALA A 245 -8.75 11.21 -1.27
C ALA A 245 -9.82 11.73 -0.33
N ALA A 246 -10.04 13.04 -0.37
CA ALA A 246 -11.17 13.60 0.34
C ALA A 246 -12.41 12.88 -0.18
N VAL A 247 -12.90 11.93 0.61
CA VAL A 247 -14.25 11.43 0.43
C VAL A 247 -15.11 12.65 0.71
N ARG A 248 -15.53 13.34 -0.34
CA ARG A 248 -16.63 14.30 -0.21
C ARG A 248 -17.84 13.45 0.12
N LEU A 249 -18.09 13.30 1.41
CA LEU A 249 -19.42 12.91 1.86
C LEU A 249 -20.38 13.91 1.24
N PRO A 250 -21.48 13.46 0.62
CA PRO A 250 -22.51 14.36 0.15
C PRO A 250 -22.86 15.28 1.32
N VAL A 251 -22.75 16.59 1.08
CA VAL A 251 -23.12 17.60 2.07
C VAL A 251 -24.62 17.44 2.30
N GLY A 252 -25.00 16.92 3.46
CA GLY A 252 -26.40 16.81 3.88
C GLY A 252 -26.95 15.38 3.98
N VAL A 253 -26.38 14.56 4.85
CA VAL A 253 -27.10 13.48 5.56
C VAL A 253 -26.78 13.63 7.03
#